data_3b4b3e7cde659f34c9b8c183ff92c96f
#
_entry.id   3b4b3e7cde659f34c9b8c183ff92c96f
#
_cell.length_a   1.000
_cell.length_b   1.000
_cell.length_c   1.000
_cell.angle_alpha   90.00
_cell.angle_beta   90.00
_cell.angle_gamma   90.00
#
_symmetry.space_group_name_H-M   'P 1'
#
loop_
_entity.id
_entity.type
_entity.pdbx_description
1 polymer ?
#
loop_
_entity_poly.entity_id
_entity_poly.type
_entity_poly.pdbx_seq_one_letter_code
_entity_poly.pdbx_strand_id
1 'polypeptide(L)'
;MDSVGFPLSVEPIAIYTDNVHLLQFSLNLEHLPAEFYLYGALGCGLDKVAPELVMGGPPPIVSQKANLDKLVCRIIEEFGYQQVGHIRAIKTTVGGFPRPLVDLSASIFAKIMNNAFGYPLDPPFDPYANTLNFMLAAYVIPYYGINTYVGANPSIKGWKTKRLLAGLLGVAAAQEAVIRKYLYERADYKVYPYDHTVAKFTERISALSNALGMCGIKDEGIRVPPYLGAENRTTSNVLSADYNSLSYARIPREVLRIVYATGSEHVPGGFFPKGEYGKIARELLYHYES
;
A
#
# COMPACT_ATOMS: atom_id res chain seq x y z
N MET A 1 -20.33 1.74 32.70
CA MET A 1 -19.60 2.21 31.51
C MET A 1 -18.77 1.05 31.05
N ASP A 2 -19.38 0.23 30.21
CA ASP A 2 -18.78 -1.03 29.77
C ASP A 2 -17.73 -0.73 28.69
N SER A 3 -16.49 -1.07 29.00
CA SER A 3 -15.40 -1.05 28.03
C SER A 3 -15.72 -2.10 26.96
N VAL A 4 -16.06 -1.63 25.76
CA VAL A 4 -16.14 -2.49 24.58
C VAL A 4 -14.72 -2.89 24.23
N GLY A 5 -14.24 -3.95 24.86
CA GLY A 5 -13.02 -4.63 24.49
C GLY A 5 -13.23 -5.31 23.15
N PHE A 6 -12.65 -4.73 22.09
CA PHE A 6 -12.52 -5.47 20.83
C PHE A 6 -11.65 -6.70 21.09
N PRO A 7 -12.10 -7.90 20.71
CA PRO A 7 -11.26 -9.06 20.82
C PRO A 7 -10.04 -8.86 19.93
N LEU A 8 -8.87 -8.71 20.54
CA LEU A 8 -7.60 -8.89 19.88
C LEU A 8 -7.55 -10.36 19.46
N SER A 9 -8.01 -10.67 18.27
CA SER A 9 -7.68 -11.94 17.65
C SER A 9 -6.18 -11.90 17.35
N VAL A 10 -5.40 -12.36 18.33
CA VAL A 10 -3.98 -12.62 18.13
C VAL A 10 -3.93 -13.86 17.25
N GLU A 11 -4.01 -13.66 15.92
CA GLU A 11 -3.59 -14.73 15.02
C GLU A 11 -2.13 -15.06 15.36
N PRO A 12 -1.78 -16.34 15.57
CA PRO A 12 -0.40 -16.71 15.82
C PRO A 12 0.44 -16.18 14.68
N ILE A 13 1.39 -15.28 15.00
CA ILE A 13 2.39 -14.77 14.06
C ILE A 13 3.10 -16.00 13.54
N ALA A 14 2.88 -16.34 12.27
CA ALA A 14 3.70 -17.33 11.61
C ALA A 14 5.14 -16.77 11.62
N ILE A 15 5.96 -17.29 12.54
CA ILE A 15 7.31 -16.78 12.77
C ILE A 15 8.16 -17.22 11.57
N TYR A 16 8.15 -16.41 10.53
CA TYR A 16 9.14 -16.51 9.47
C TYR A 16 10.44 -15.95 10.04
N THR A 17 11.28 -16.84 10.59
CA THR A 17 12.55 -16.49 11.24
C THR A 17 13.66 -16.10 10.28
N ASP A 18 13.41 -16.18 8.97
CA ASP A 18 14.39 -15.87 7.94
C ASP A 18 14.21 -14.44 7.42
N ASN A 19 15.18 -13.59 7.72
CA ASN A 19 15.24 -12.22 7.22
C ASN A 19 15.10 -12.12 5.70
N VAL A 20 15.64 -13.09 4.96
CA VAL A 20 15.57 -13.13 3.49
C VAL A 20 14.12 -13.17 3.04
N HIS A 21 13.31 -14.05 3.64
CA HIS A 21 11.93 -14.25 3.22
C HIS A 21 11.04 -13.05 3.55
N LEU A 22 11.25 -12.40 4.71
CA LEU A 22 10.52 -11.19 5.10
C LEU A 22 10.85 -9.99 4.19
N LEU A 23 12.13 -9.78 3.88
CA LEU A 23 12.56 -8.70 3.00
C LEU A 23 12.18 -8.97 1.54
N GLN A 24 12.21 -10.22 1.10
CA GLN A 24 11.72 -10.62 -0.22
C GLN A 24 10.19 -10.48 -0.32
N PHE A 25 9.44 -10.72 0.75
CA PHE A 25 8.02 -10.41 0.75
C PHE A 25 7.77 -8.90 0.52
N SER A 26 8.52 -8.05 1.22
CA SER A 26 8.44 -6.60 1.03
C SER A 26 8.81 -6.16 -0.39
N LEU A 27 9.68 -6.90 -1.09
CA LEU A 27 10.08 -6.59 -2.47
C LEU A 27 8.90 -6.57 -3.45
N ASN A 28 7.89 -7.42 -3.27
CA ASN A 28 6.66 -7.35 -4.07
C ASN A 28 5.97 -5.99 -3.92
N LEU A 29 5.88 -5.54 -2.66
CA LEU A 29 5.21 -4.29 -2.31
C LEU A 29 5.98 -3.05 -2.79
N GLU A 30 7.30 -3.16 -3.03
CA GLU A 30 8.09 -2.09 -3.64
C GLU A 30 7.92 -2.03 -5.17
N HIS A 31 7.66 -3.15 -5.83
CA HIS A 31 7.40 -3.17 -7.27
C HIS A 31 6.09 -2.43 -7.63
N LEU A 32 5.07 -2.55 -6.81
CA LEU A 32 3.77 -1.93 -7.05
C LEU A 32 3.85 -0.39 -7.09
N PRO A 33 4.33 0.32 -6.04
CA PRO A 33 4.47 1.77 -6.07
C PRO A 33 5.55 2.22 -7.07
N ALA A 34 6.62 1.46 -7.30
CA ALA A 34 7.62 1.80 -8.30
C ALA A 34 6.99 1.96 -9.68
N GLU A 35 6.24 0.96 -10.13
CA GLU A 35 5.56 1.02 -11.42
C GLU A 35 4.48 2.09 -11.46
N PHE A 36 3.66 2.20 -10.40
CA PHE A 36 2.58 3.19 -10.35
C PHE A 36 3.11 4.64 -10.42
N TYR A 37 4.14 4.96 -9.64
CA TYR A 37 4.70 6.31 -9.62
C TYR A 37 5.49 6.65 -10.88
N LEU A 38 6.33 5.73 -11.35
CA LEU A 38 7.12 5.95 -12.57
C LEU A 38 6.20 6.14 -13.78
N TYR A 39 5.21 5.27 -13.98
CA TYR A 39 4.27 5.44 -15.07
C TYR A 39 3.44 6.72 -14.91
N GLY A 40 2.91 6.99 -13.73
CA GLY A 40 2.11 8.17 -13.45
C GLY A 40 2.85 9.48 -13.79
N ALA A 41 4.12 9.60 -13.40
CA ALA A 41 4.91 10.79 -13.63
C ALA A 41 5.55 10.84 -15.04
N LEU A 42 6.14 9.72 -15.48
CA LEU A 42 7.01 9.68 -16.67
C LEU A 42 6.33 9.07 -17.91
N GLY A 43 5.31 8.21 -17.71
CA GLY A 43 4.72 7.39 -18.76
C GLY A 43 5.53 6.15 -19.12
N CYS A 44 6.48 5.76 -18.28
CA CYS A 44 7.27 4.53 -18.42
C CYS A 44 7.65 3.99 -17.05
N GLY A 45 7.84 2.67 -16.94
CA GLY A 45 8.17 1.99 -15.70
C GLY A 45 9.62 1.52 -15.60
N LEU A 46 9.85 0.53 -14.76
CA LEU A 46 11.16 -0.06 -14.49
C LEU A 46 11.84 -0.60 -15.74
N ASP A 47 11.10 -1.10 -16.72
CA ASP A 47 11.64 -1.62 -17.99
C ASP A 47 12.52 -0.59 -18.71
N LYS A 48 12.23 0.70 -18.56
CA LYS A 48 13.01 1.79 -19.15
C LYS A 48 13.95 2.44 -18.15
N VAL A 49 13.55 2.57 -16.91
CA VAL A 49 14.29 3.34 -15.87
C VAL A 49 15.41 2.51 -15.26
N ALA A 50 15.16 1.21 -14.99
CA ALA A 50 16.10 0.30 -14.33
C ALA A 50 15.84 -1.16 -14.78
N PRO A 51 16.09 -1.49 -16.07
CA PRO A 51 15.72 -2.80 -16.63
C PRO A 51 16.41 -3.98 -15.93
N GLU A 52 17.58 -3.76 -15.34
CA GLU A 52 18.30 -4.77 -14.56
C GLU A 52 17.52 -5.22 -13.30
N LEU A 53 16.63 -4.36 -12.79
CA LEU A 53 15.82 -4.67 -11.62
C LEU A 53 14.55 -5.47 -11.95
N VAL A 54 14.19 -5.55 -13.22
CA VAL A 54 13.01 -6.30 -13.68
C VAL A 54 13.23 -7.82 -13.61
N MET A 55 14.48 -8.27 -13.84
CA MET A 55 14.89 -9.68 -13.81
C MET A 55 14.02 -10.59 -14.71
N GLY A 56 13.58 -10.08 -15.87
CA GLY A 56 12.73 -10.83 -16.81
C GLY A 56 11.25 -10.94 -16.40
N GLY A 57 10.83 -10.25 -15.38
CA GLY A 57 9.41 -10.19 -14.98
C GLY A 57 8.55 -9.42 -16.00
N PRO A 58 7.26 -9.74 -16.10
CA PRO A 58 6.37 -9.14 -17.09
C PRO A 58 6.14 -7.64 -16.83
N PRO A 59 5.87 -6.83 -17.87
CA PRO A 59 5.43 -5.45 -17.69
C PRO A 59 4.08 -5.38 -16.98
N PRO A 60 3.77 -4.26 -16.28
CA PRO A 60 2.47 -4.05 -15.67
C PRO A 60 1.32 -4.09 -16.68
N ILE A 61 0.14 -4.54 -16.25
CA ILE A 61 -1.07 -4.49 -17.06
C ILE A 61 -1.55 -3.03 -17.13
N VAL A 62 -1.67 -2.51 -18.36
CA VAL A 62 -2.28 -1.22 -18.71
C VAL A 62 -1.91 -0.07 -17.76
N SER A 63 -0.61 0.17 -17.59
CA SER A 63 -0.12 1.36 -16.91
C SER A 63 -0.02 2.54 -17.90
N GLN A 64 -0.28 3.75 -17.42
CA GLN A 64 -0.26 4.94 -18.26
C GLN A 64 0.19 6.19 -17.50
N LYS A 65 0.59 7.22 -18.25
CA LYS A 65 0.93 8.52 -17.69
C LYS A 65 -0.33 9.19 -17.15
N ALA A 66 -0.23 9.77 -15.95
CA ALA A 66 -1.31 10.51 -15.32
C ALA A 66 -1.33 11.98 -15.72
N ASN A 67 -2.51 12.59 -15.67
CA ASN A 67 -2.68 14.03 -15.86
C ASN A 67 -2.41 14.78 -14.55
N LEU A 68 -1.13 14.93 -14.20
CA LEU A 68 -0.67 15.56 -12.97
C LEU A 68 -0.34 17.03 -13.17
N ASP A 69 -0.60 17.87 -12.16
CA ASP A 69 -0.01 19.19 -12.09
C ASP A 69 1.53 19.10 -11.95
N LYS A 70 2.22 20.18 -12.29
CA LYS A 70 3.69 20.18 -12.36
C LYS A 70 4.36 19.90 -11.01
N LEU A 71 3.78 20.36 -9.90
CA LEU A 71 4.36 20.19 -8.57
C LEU A 71 4.24 18.73 -8.14
N VAL A 72 3.03 18.18 -8.21
CA VAL A 72 2.78 16.79 -7.84
C VAL A 72 3.52 15.82 -8.77
N CYS A 73 3.58 16.13 -10.07
CA CYS A 73 4.35 15.31 -11.02
C CYS A 73 5.82 15.14 -10.58
N ARG A 74 6.49 16.22 -10.12
CA ARG A 74 7.88 16.15 -9.64
C ARG A 74 8.01 15.36 -8.34
N ILE A 75 7.02 15.48 -7.44
CA ILE A 75 7.00 14.72 -6.18
C ILE A 75 6.83 13.22 -6.48
N ILE A 76 5.90 12.87 -7.36
CA ILE A 76 5.64 11.47 -7.75
C ILE A 76 6.83 10.89 -8.53
N GLU A 77 7.50 11.68 -9.37
CA GLU A 77 8.74 11.29 -10.04
C GLU A 77 9.83 10.93 -9.02
N GLU A 78 10.04 11.79 -7.99
CA GLU A 78 10.97 11.52 -6.91
C GLU A 78 10.63 10.23 -6.18
N PHE A 79 9.35 10.02 -5.83
CA PHE A 79 8.89 8.79 -5.18
C PHE A 79 9.19 7.56 -6.06
N GLY A 80 8.93 7.64 -7.36
CA GLY A 80 9.25 6.57 -8.29
C GLY A 80 10.73 6.18 -8.28
N TYR A 81 11.63 7.17 -8.32
CA TYR A 81 13.08 6.92 -8.23
C TYR A 81 13.53 6.42 -6.87
N GLN A 82 12.89 6.84 -5.77
CA GLN A 82 13.15 6.29 -4.44
C GLN A 82 12.77 4.80 -4.38
N GLN A 83 11.66 4.41 -4.99
CA GLN A 83 11.27 2.99 -5.09
C GLN A 83 12.27 2.16 -5.90
N VAL A 84 12.86 2.70 -6.96
CA VAL A 84 13.98 2.05 -7.68
C VAL A 84 15.15 1.78 -6.72
N GLY A 85 15.48 2.76 -5.88
CA GLY A 85 16.50 2.62 -4.83
C GLY A 85 16.17 1.53 -3.81
N HIS A 86 14.93 1.46 -3.36
CA HIS A 86 14.42 0.45 -2.41
C HIS A 86 14.54 -0.96 -2.99
N ILE A 87 14.04 -1.18 -4.20
CA ILE A 87 14.14 -2.45 -4.92
C ILE A 87 15.61 -2.88 -5.04
N ARG A 88 16.49 -1.96 -5.44
CA ARG A 88 17.92 -2.23 -5.55
C ARG A 88 18.54 -2.61 -4.20
N ALA A 89 18.21 -1.88 -3.14
CA ALA A 89 18.74 -2.12 -1.80
C ALA A 89 18.31 -3.48 -1.25
N ILE A 90 17.05 -3.87 -1.43
CA ILE A 90 16.55 -5.19 -1.02
C ILE A 90 17.26 -6.29 -1.82
N LYS A 91 17.27 -6.18 -3.18
CA LYS A 91 17.89 -7.18 -4.06
C LYS A 91 19.38 -7.37 -3.79
N THR A 92 20.09 -6.29 -3.51
CA THR A 92 21.53 -6.34 -3.18
C THR A 92 21.78 -7.01 -1.82
N THR A 93 20.85 -6.86 -0.87
CA THR A 93 21.03 -7.37 0.50
C THR A 93 20.60 -8.83 0.65
N VAL A 94 19.48 -9.23 0.06
CA VAL A 94 18.86 -10.55 0.28
C VAL A 94 18.59 -11.35 -1.00
N GLY A 95 19.05 -10.86 -2.15
CA GLY A 95 18.66 -11.39 -3.45
C GLY A 95 17.25 -10.98 -3.83
N GLY A 96 16.86 -11.33 -5.04
CA GLY A 96 15.57 -10.95 -5.60
C GLY A 96 14.96 -12.04 -6.46
N PHE A 97 13.86 -11.71 -7.08
CA PHE A 97 13.12 -12.51 -8.04
C PHE A 97 12.61 -11.62 -9.18
N PRO A 98 12.13 -12.19 -10.30
CA PRO A 98 11.49 -11.43 -11.36
C PRO A 98 10.35 -10.54 -10.84
N ARG A 99 10.18 -9.33 -11.40
CA ARG A 99 9.04 -8.47 -11.06
C ARG A 99 7.73 -9.27 -11.18
N PRO A 100 6.85 -9.26 -10.16
CA PRO A 100 5.53 -9.89 -10.27
C PRO A 100 4.68 -9.16 -11.31
N LEU A 101 3.69 -9.86 -11.87
CA LEU A 101 2.70 -9.22 -12.72
C LEU A 101 1.83 -8.29 -11.87
N VAL A 102 1.89 -6.99 -12.15
CA VAL A 102 1.11 -5.96 -11.45
C VAL A 102 0.00 -5.46 -12.38
N ASP A 103 -1.22 -5.38 -11.88
CA ASP A 103 -2.33 -4.72 -12.58
C ASP A 103 -2.47 -3.28 -12.10
N LEU A 104 -2.20 -2.33 -13.00
CA LEU A 104 -2.34 -0.88 -12.79
C LEU A 104 -3.43 -0.28 -13.68
N SER A 105 -4.31 -1.10 -14.25
CA SER A 105 -5.39 -0.64 -15.09
C SER A 105 -6.39 0.25 -14.31
N ALA A 106 -6.99 1.23 -14.96
CA ALA A 106 -8.05 2.03 -14.35
C ALA A 106 -9.20 1.14 -13.84
N SER A 107 -9.43 -0.01 -14.47
CA SER A 107 -10.48 -0.95 -14.07
C SER A 107 -10.26 -1.57 -12.69
N ILE A 108 -9.01 -1.87 -12.31
CA ILE A 108 -8.74 -2.40 -10.96
C ILE A 108 -8.94 -1.33 -9.89
N PHE A 109 -8.53 -0.10 -10.14
CA PHE A 109 -8.80 1.01 -9.23
C PHE A 109 -10.30 1.30 -9.11
N ALA A 110 -11.05 1.29 -10.22
CA ALA A 110 -12.50 1.42 -10.18
C ALA A 110 -13.15 0.32 -9.34
N LYS A 111 -12.72 -0.93 -9.48
CA LYS A 111 -13.22 -2.05 -8.69
C LYS A 111 -12.92 -1.86 -7.19
N ILE A 112 -11.70 -1.43 -6.83
CA ILE A 112 -11.33 -1.15 -5.43
C ILE A 112 -12.20 -0.03 -4.86
N MET A 113 -12.39 1.06 -5.60
CA MET A 113 -13.24 2.17 -5.15
C MET A 113 -14.70 1.76 -5.04
N ASN A 114 -15.25 0.99 -5.98
CA ASN A 114 -16.60 0.45 -5.90
C ASN A 114 -16.77 -0.42 -4.64
N ASN A 115 -15.80 -1.27 -4.34
CA ASN A 115 -15.82 -2.09 -3.13
C ASN A 115 -15.76 -1.22 -1.86
N ALA A 116 -14.96 -0.15 -1.86
CA ALA A 116 -14.86 0.78 -0.74
C ALA A 116 -16.17 1.53 -0.48
N PHE A 117 -16.90 1.90 -1.52
CA PHE A 117 -18.19 2.56 -1.39
C PHE A 117 -19.37 1.60 -1.23
N GLY A 118 -19.22 0.33 -1.59
CA GLY A 118 -20.27 -0.69 -1.56
C GLY A 118 -21.26 -0.61 -2.75
N TYR A 119 -20.96 0.23 -3.74
CA TYR A 119 -21.72 0.38 -4.99
C TYR A 119 -20.83 0.91 -6.13
N PRO A 120 -21.20 0.70 -7.40
CA PRO A 120 -20.46 1.25 -8.52
C PRO A 120 -20.47 2.78 -8.51
N LEU A 121 -19.30 3.38 -8.62
CA LEU A 121 -19.16 4.82 -8.89
C LEU A 121 -19.43 5.09 -10.38
N ASP A 122 -20.15 6.15 -10.68
CA ASP A 122 -20.48 6.56 -12.05
C ASP A 122 -20.03 8.02 -12.27
N PRO A 123 -19.15 8.28 -13.26
CA PRO A 123 -18.41 7.30 -14.07
C PRO A 123 -17.46 6.44 -13.23
N PRO A 124 -16.92 5.30 -13.76
CA PRO A 124 -15.91 4.51 -13.07
C PRO A 124 -14.70 5.37 -12.66
N PHE A 125 -14.15 5.11 -11.46
CA PHE A 125 -13.02 5.87 -10.96
C PHE A 125 -11.76 5.62 -11.82
N ASP A 126 -11.17 6.69 -12.34
CA ASP A 126 -9.92 6.67 -13.10
C ASP A 126 -8.80 7.38 -12.32
N PRO A 127 -7.76 6.66 -11.85
CA PRO A 127 -6.65 7.24 -11.11
C PRO A 127 -5.80 8.19 -11.95
N TYR A 128 -5.82 8.08 -13.26
CA TYR A 128 -4.98 8.84 -14.18
C TYR A 128 -5.62 10.13 -14.70
N ALA A 129 -6.91 10.33 -14.45
CA ALA A 129 -7.69 11.44 -15.00
C ALA A 129 -7.21 12.81 -14.53
N ASN A 130 -6.77 12.94 -13.30
CA ASN A 130 -6.28 14.19 -12.70
C ASN A 130 -5.44 13.94 -11.43
N THR A 131 -4.79 14.99 -10.96
CA THR A 131 -3.91 14.93 -9.77
C THR A 131 -4.62 14.41 -8.52
N LEU A 132 -5.86 14.86 -8.25
CA LEU A 132 -6.58 14.45 -7.05
C LEU A 132 -6.92 12.96 -7.06
N ASN A 133 -7.39 12.45 -8.18
CA ASN A 133 -7.66 11.02 -8.36
C ASN A 133 -6.39 10.19 -8.21
N PHE A 134 -5.27 10.66 -8.78
CA PHE A 134 -3.98 9.98 -8.64
C PHE A 134 -3.53 9.91 -7.18
N MET A 135 -3.64 11.00 -6.43
CA MET A 135 -3.28 11.03 -5.01
C MET A 135 -4.20 10.16 -4.14
N LEU A 136 -5.49 10.05 -4.49
CA LEU A 136 -6.39 9.08 -3.84
C LEU A 136 -6.03 7.63 -4.17
N ALA A 137 -5.61 7.34 -5.39
CA ALA A 137 -5.08 6.03 -5.75
C ALA A 137 -3.72 5.77 -5.07
N ALA A 138 -2.85 6.79 -5.01
CA ALA A 138 -1.60 6.71 -4.27
C ALA A 138 -1.80 6.46 -2.77
N TYR A 139 -2.87 6.96 -2.16
CA TYR A 139 -3.24 6.69 -0.78
C TYR A 139 -3.49 5.19 -0.49
N VAL A 140 -3.93 4.43 -1.50
CA VAL A 140 -4.18 2.98 -1.35
C VAL A 140 -2.86 2.19 -1.23
N ILE A 141 -1.78 2.62 -1.90
CA ILE A 141 -0.62 1.78 -2.24
C ILE A 141 0.47 1.75 -1.15
N PRO A 142 1.05 2.87 -0.66
CA PRO A 142 2.24 2.84 0.17
C PRO A 142 2.00 2.40 1.61
N TYR A 143 0.80 2.56 2.11
CA TYR A 143 0.49 2.26 3.51
C TYR A 143 0.71 0.77 3.86
N TYR A 144 0.55 -0.13 2.91
CA TYR A 144 0.82 -1.56 3.11
C TYR A 144 2.31 -1.86 3.29
N GLY A 145 3.17 -1.11 2.61
CA GLY A 145 4.63 -1.19 2.79
C GLY A 145 5.03 -0.83 4.22
N ILE A 146 4.54 0.30 4.74
CA ILE A 146 4.81 0.76 6.12
C ILE A 146 4.39 -0.30 7.13
N ASN A 147 3.14 -0.74 7.05
CA ASN A 147 2.59 -1.73 7.98
C ASN A 147 3.35 -3.06 7.93
N THR A 148 3.81 -3.47 6.74
CA THR A 148 4.64 -4.65 6.54
C THR A 148 6.00 -4.49 7.20
N TYR A 149 6.66 -3.33 7.06
CA TYR A 149 7.95 -3.06 7.69
C TYR A 149 7.85 -3.04 9.21
N VAL A 150 6.81 -2.40 9.76
CA VAL A 150 6.56 -2.40 11.20
C VAL A 150 6.30 -3.82 11.69
N GLY A 151 5.48 -4.60 10.98
CA GLY A 151 5.17 -5.99 11.33
C GLY A 151 6.37 -6.94 11.23
N ALA A 152 7.27 -6.73 10.28
CA ALA A 152 8.48 -7.53 10.12
C ALA A 152 9.58 -7.21 11.13
N ASN A 153 9.63 -5.96 11.63
CA ASN A 153 10.72 -5.45 12.46
C ASN A 153 11.08 -6.32 13.68
N PRO A 154 10.11 -6.84 14.48
CA PRO A 154 10.42 -7.70 15.62
C PRO A 154 11.13 -9.00 15.24
N SER A 155 10.91 -9.50 14.03
CA SER A 155 11.46 -10.77 13.55
C SER A 155 12.80 -10.63 12.84
N ILE A 156 13.17 -9.42 12.40
CA ILE A 156 14.43 -9.17 11.69
C ILE A 156 15.61 -9.20 12.67
N LYS A 157 16.64 -9.97 12.32
CA LYS A 157 17.88 -10.14 13.09
C LYS A 157 19.07 -9.50 12.37
N GLY A 158 20.08 -9.11 13.13
CA GLY A 158 21.32 -8.56 12.61
C GLY A 158 21.22 -7.08 12.19
N TRP A 159 22.33 -6.36 12.36
CA TRP A 159 22.34 -4.91 12.19
C TRP A 159 22.15 -4.44 10.74
N LYS A 160 22.67 -5.20 9.76
CA LYS A 160 22.55 -4.83 8.33
C LYS A 160 21.11 -4.83 7.86
N THR A 161 20.37 -5.91 8.16
CA THR A 161 18.97 -6.06 7.78
C THR A 161 18.06 -5.14 8.59
N LYS A 162 18.35 -4.90 9.88
CA LYS A 162 17.64 -3.89 10.68
C LYS A 162 17.83 -2.49 10.13
N ARG A 163 19.04 -2.12 9.71
CA ARG A 163 19.32 -0.82 9.11
C ARG A 163 18.57 -0.66 7.78
N LEU A 164 18.58 -1.69 6.93
CA LEU A 164 17.82 -1.68 5.68
C LEU A 164 16.33 -1.45 5.97
N LEU A 165 15.73 -2.27 6.82
CA LEU A 165 14.31 -2.17 7.16
C LEU A 165 13.96 -0.79 7.72
N ALA A 166 14.75 -0.26 8.65
CA ALA A 166 14.53 1.07 9.21
C ALA A 166 14.64 2.19 8.16
N GLY A 167 15.59 2.05 7.21
CA GLY A 167 15.73 2.99 6.09
C GLY A 167 14.54 2.99 5.15
N LEU A 168 14.07 1.80 4.77
CA LEU A 168 12.86 1.64 3.94
C LEU A 168 11.63 2.22 4.64
N LEU A 169 11.41 1.85 5.90
CA LEU A 169 10.31 2.35 6.72
C LEU A 169 10.32 3.88 6.81
N GLY A 170 11.48 4.48 7.06
CA GLY A 170 11.59 5.94 7.20
C GLY A 170 11.19 6.69 5.94
N VAL A 171 11.61 6.24 4.76
CA VAL A 171 11.24 6.87 3.49
C VAL A 171 9.78 6.60 3.13
N ALA A 172 9.31 5.35 3.29
CA ALA A 172 7.91 5.02 3.02
C ALA A 172 6.95 5.83 3.90
N ALA A 173 7.25 6.00 5.20
CA ALA A 173 6.46 6.83 6.10
C ALA A 173 6.45 8.31 5.69
N ALA A 174 7.57 8.83 5.19
CA ALA A 174 7.64 10.20 4.68
C ALA A 174 6.82 10.38 3.39
N GLN A 175 6.87 9.43 2.45
CA GLN A 175 6.05 9.45 1.23
C GLN A 175 4.55 9.44 1.58
N GLU A 176 4.13 8.56 2.48
CA GLU A 176 2.75 8.49 2.95
C GLU A 176 2.30 9.81 3.61
N ALA A 177 3.15 10.40 4.47
CA ALA A 177 2.85 11.68 5.10
C ALA A 177 2.62 12.81 4.08
N VAL A 178 3.38 12.84 3.00
CA VAL A 178 3.20 13.82 1.90
C VAL A 178 1.87 13.60 1.18
N ILE A 179 1.52 12.35 0.86
CA ILE A 179 0.25 12.00 0.21
C ILE A 179 -0.91 12.39 1.12
N ARG A 180 -0.89 11.98 2.38
CA ARG A 180 -1.96 12.25 3.34
C ARG A 180 -2.10 13.75 3.63
N LYS A 181 -0.99 14.48 3.74
CA LYS A 181 -1.00 15.94 3.89
C LYS A 181 -1.65 16.62 2.68
N TYR A 182 -1.31 16.21 1.46
CA TYR A 182 -1.93 16.72 0.24
C TYR A 182 -3.45 16.53 0.24
N LEU A 183 -3.90 15.33 0.61
CA LEU A 183 -5.32 15.00 0.70
C LEU A 183 -6.01 15.72 1.87
N TYR A 184 -5.34 15.88 3.01
CA TYR A 184 -5.88 16.56 4.17
C TYR A 184 -6.18 18.05 3.89
N GLU A 185 -5.30 18.74 3.18
CA GLU A 185 -5.53 20.12 2.74
C GLU A 185 -6.77 20.28 1.86
N ARG A 186 -7.21 19.18 1.26
CA ARG A 186 -8.37 19.10 0.35
C ARG A 186 -9.51 18.26 0.93
N ALA A 187 -9.49 17.99 2.23
CA ALA A 187 -10.41 17.05 2.88
C ALA A 187 -11.88 17.32 2.56
N ASP A 188 -12.27 18.60 2.47
CA ASP A 188 -13.65 19.04 2.20
C ASP A 188 -13.96 19.21 0.70
N TYR A 189 -12.97 19.06 -0.20
CA TYR A 189 -13.20 19.18 -1.62
C TYR A 189 -13.94 17.94 -2.10
N LYS A 190 -14.94 18.13 -2.97
CA LYS A 190 -15.59 17.04 -3.67
C LYS A 190 -14.65 16.46 -4.71
N VAL A 191 -14.62 15.14 -4.79
CA VAL A 191 -13.90 14.39 -5.83
C VAL A 191 -14.79 14.33 -7.07
N TYR A 192 -14.69 15.36 -7.90
CA TYR A 192 -15.52 15.44 -9.11
C TYR A 192 -15.28 14.23 -10.04
N PRO A 193 -16.36 13.62 -10.63
CA PRO A 193 -17.76 14.12 -10.62
C PRO A 193 -18.61 13.56 -9.44
N TYR A 194 -18.03 12.87 -8.48
CA TYR A 194 -18.76 12.22 -7.39
C TYR A 194 -19.21 13.21 -6.33
N ASP A 195 -20.35 12.93 -5.68
CA ASP A 195 -20.86 13.74 -4.57
C ASP A 195 -20.26 13.32 -3.21
N HIS A 196 -18.94 13.06 -3.22
CA HIS A 196 -18.19 12.65 -2.04
C HIS A 196 -16.93 13.49 -1.88
N THR A 197 -16.60 13.81 -0.63
CA THR A 197 -15.40 14.57 -0.30
C THR A 197 -14.16 13.67 -0.29
N VAL A 198 -12.98 14.28 -0.38
CA VAL A 198 -11.69 13.60 -0.22
C VAL A 198 -11.61 12.86 1.11
N ALA A 199 -12.08 13.49 2.21
CA ALA A 199 -12.15 12.83 3.52
C ALA A 199 -13.01 11.56 3.46
N LYS A 200 -14.15 11.60 2.76
CA LYS A 200 -15.01 10.42 2.60
C LYS A 200 -14.37 9.31 1.78
N PHE A 201 -13.63 9.65 0.73
CA PHE A 201 -12.87 8.66 -0.04
C PHE A 201 -11.83 7.96 0.84
N THR A 202 -11.01 8.71 1.59
CA THR A 202 -9.98 8.11 2.46
C THR A 202 -10.59 7.26 3.59
N GLU A 203 -11.70 7.69 4.18
CA GLU A 203 -12.45 6.90 5.17
C GLU A 203 -12.90 5.56 4.58
N ARG A 204 -13.47 5.56 3.37
CA ARG A 204 -13.98 4.36 2.70
C ARG A 204 -12.86 3.41 2.29
N ILE A 205 -11.75 3.95 1.78
CA ILE A 205 -10.57 3.15 1.42
C ILE A 205 -9.99 2.47 2.66
N SER A 206 -9.80 3.20 3.75
CA SER A 206 -9.28 2.65 5.00
C SER A 206 -10.22 1.60 5.61
N ALA A 207 -11.53 1.84 5.57
CA ALA A 207 -12.52 0.86 6.01
C ALA A 207 -12.46 -0.45 5.19
N LEU A 208 -12.30 -0.35 3.86
CA LEU A 208 -12.12 -1.52 3.00
C LEU A 208 -10.82 -2.28 3.35
N SER A 209 -9.71 -1.56 3.55
CA SER A 209 -8.43 -2.16 3.94
C SER A 209 -8.54 -2.94 5.24
N ASN A 210 -9.25 -2.40 6.23
CA ASN A 210 -9.49 -3.07 7.51
C ASN A 210 -10.39 -4.30 7.34
N ALA A 211 -11.45 -4.19 6.54
CA ALA A 211 -12.36 -5.30 6.27
C ALA A 211 -11.66 -6.46 5.56
N LEU A 212 -10.85 -6.17 4.53
CA LEU A 212 -10.08 -7.19 3.82
C LEU A 212 -8.98 -7.81 4.70
N GLY A 213 -8.28 -7.00 5.48
CA GLY A 213 -7.22 -7.47 6.38
C GLY A 213 -7.70 -8.35 7.53
N MET A 214 -8.97 -8.20 7.97
CA MET A 214 -9.69 -8.97 9.00
C MET A 214 -9.15 -8.87 10.45
N CYS A 215 -8.13 -8.07 10.71
CA CYS A 215 -7.45 -8.01 12.02
C CYS A 215 -7.61 -6.65 12.71
N GLY A 216 -8.83 -6.15 12.76
CA GLY A 216 -9.16 -4.90 13.45
C GLY A 216 -8.81 -3.63 12.66
N ILE A 217 -8.87 -2.49 13.34
CA ILE A 217 -8.57 -1.18 12.75
C ILE A 217 -7.05 -1.00 12.73
N LYS A 218 -6.49 -0.92 11.55
CA LYS A 218 -5.05 -0.69 11.29
C LYS A 218 -4.83 0.30 10.15
N ASP A 219 -5.87 1.00 9.77
CA ASP A 219 -5.87 2.08 8.81
C ASP A 219 -7.07 2.98 9.08
N GLU A 220 -6.90 4.27 8.91
CA GLU A 220 -7.93 5.27 9.19
C GLU A 220 -7.82 6.41 8.20
N GLY A 221 -8.96 6.97 7.80
CA GLY A 221 -9.00 8.13 6.92
C GLY A 221 -8.21 9.33 7.47
N ILE A 222 -8.05 10.34 6.64
CA ILE A 222 -7.33 11.58 7.00
C ILE A 222 -8.08 12.44 8.04
N ARG A 223 -9.34 12.12 8.30
CA ARG A 223 -10.14 12.66 9.41
C ARG A 223 -10.78 11.53 10.18
N VAL A 224 -10.77 11.65 11.48
CA VAL A 224 -11.34 10.67 12.41
C VAL A 224 -12.20 11.37 13.46
N PRO A 225 -13.12 10.66 14.12
CA PRO A 225 -13.74 11.15 15.34
C PRO A 225 -12.67 11.44 16.42
N PRO A 226 -12.88 12.41 17.34
CA PRO A 226 -11.87 12.78 18.34
C PRO A 226 -11.30 11.61 19.14
N TYR A 227 -12.13 10.61 19.44
CA TYR A 227 -11.71 9.43 20.22
C TYR A 227 -10.77 8.47 19.48
N LEU A 228 -10.57 8.64 18.16
CA LEU A 228 -9.57 7.94 17.36
C LEU A 228 -8.37 8.83 17.00
N GLY A 229 -8.46 10.12 17.29
CA GLY A 229 -7.35 11.06 17.03
C GLY A 229 -6.30 11.01 18.12
N ALA A 230 -5.16 11.65 17.86
CA ALA A 230 -4.04 11.71 18.80
C ALA A 230 -4.50 12.22 20.19
N GLU A 231 -4.17 11.48 21.23
CA GLU A 231 -4.54 11.74 22.63
C GLU A 231 -6.06 11.94 22.84
N ASN A 232 -6.91 11.40 21.95
CA ASN A 232 -8.36 11.62 21.93
C ASN A 232 -8.76 13.12 21.83
N ARG A 233 -7.92 13.95 21.18
CA ARG A 233 -8.07 15.42 21.15
C ARG A 233 -8.16 16.02 19.77
N THR A 234 -7.83 15.26 18.71
CA THR A 234 -7.81 15.80 17.35
C THR A 234 -8.77 15.06 16.44
N THR A 235 -9.27 15.76 15.42
CA THR A 235 -10.01 15.14 14.32
C THR A 235 -9.15 14.98 13.07
N SER A 236 -7.95 15.58 13.06
CA SER A 236 -6.96 15.40 12.01
C SER A 236 -6.21 14.09 12.21
N ASN A 237 -5.99 13.36 11.13
CA ASN A 237 -5.27 12.09 11.12
C ASN A 237 -4.34 12.01 9.91
N VAL A 238 -3.45 13.01 9.79
CA VAL A 238 -2.46 13.05 8.71
C VAL A 238 -1.46 11.91 8.86
N LEU A 239 -1.12 11.54 10.08
CA LEU A 239 -0.28 10.39 10.40
C LEU A 239 -1.13 9.35 11.11
N SER A 240 -1.61 8.35 10.38
CA SER A 240 -2.41 7.26 10.96
C SER A 240 -1.55 6.43 11.93
N ALA A 241 -2.05 6.26 13.15
CA ALA A 241 -1.31 5.61 14.22
C ALA A 241 -2.27 5.00 15.26
N ASP A 242 -1.77 4.09 16.07
CA ASP A 242 -2.52 3.50 17.17
C ASP A 242 -2.70 4.50 18.35
N TYR A 243 -3.34 4.04 19.42
CA TYR A 243 -3.59 4.86 20.61
C TYR A 243 -2.33 5.35 21.34
N ASN A 244 -1.15 4.76 21.07
CA ASN A 244 0.15 5.21 21.55
C ASN A 244 0.89 6.08 20.52
N SER A 245 0.23 6.48 19.45
CA SER A 245 0.84 7.19 18.30
C SER A 245 1.95 6.39 17.61
N LEU A 246 1.84 5.06 17.60
CA LEU A 246 2.75 4.17 16.88
C LEU A 246 2.11 3.72 15.55
N SER A 247 2.91 3.59 14.51
CA SER A 247 2.46 3.06 13.22
C SER A 247 1.94 1.64 13.38
N TYR A 248 0.81 1.35 12.73
CA TYR A 248 0.21 0.03 12.73
C TYR A 248 1.12 -1.03 12.09
N ALA A 249 1.00 -2.27 12.55
CA ALA A 249 1.69 -3.43 12.01
C ALA A 249 0.70 -4.40 11.36
N ARG A 250 1.07 -4.95 10.19
CA ARG A 250 0.35 -6.02 9.52
C ARG A 250 1.28 -7.19 9.23
N ILE A 251 0.76 -8.40 9.39
CA ILE A 251 1.46 -9.62 8.99
C ILE A 251 1.25 -9.89 7.49
N PRO A 252 2.08 -10.71 6.84
CA PRO A 252 1.97 -10.99 5.41
C PRO A 252 0.59 -11.43 4.94
N ARG A 253 -0.13 -12.25 5.71
CA ARG A 253 -1.50 -12.70 5.37
C ARG A 253 -2.47 -11.53 5.25
N GLU A 254 -2.46 -10.60 6.22
CA GLU A 254 -3.30 -9.40 6.17
C GLU A 254 -3.02 -8.56 4.93
N VAL A 255 -1.74 -8.39 4.61
CA VAL A 255 -1.30 -7.60 3.45
C VAL A 255 -1.77 -8.26 2.15
N LEU A 256 -1.57 -9.57 2.00
CA LEU A 256 -2.01 -10.31 0.80
C LEU A 256 -3.54 -10.21 0.60
N ARG A 257 -4.33 -10.38 1.65
CA ARG A 257 -5.81 -10.20 1.59
C ARG A 257 -6.19 -8.85 0.99
N ILE A 258 -5.46 -7.80 1.36
CA ILE A 258 -5.71 -6.43 0.93
C ILE A 258 -5.24 -6.20 -0.50
N VAL A 259 -3.98 -6.50 -0.82
CA VAL A 259 -3.42 -6.21 -2.15
C VAL A 259 -3.98 -7.11 -3.25
N TYR A 260 -4.47 -8.29 -2.89
CA TYR A 260 -5.25 -9.15 -3.78
C TYR A 260 -6.70 -8.67 -3.92
N ALA A 261 -7.16 -7.79 -3.05
CA ALA A 261 -8.54 -7.27 -3.02
C ALA A 261 -9.62 -8.37 -3.00
N THR A 262 -9.28 -9.56 -2.52
CA THR A 262 -10.16 -10.74 -2.44
C THR A 262 -10.58 -11.06 -1.01
N GLY A 263 -9.90 -10.48 0.00
CA GLY A 263 -10.06 -10.86 1.39
C GLY A 263 -9.47 -12.25 1.72
N SER A 264 -8.72 -12.83 0.79
CA SER A 264 -8.05 -14.12 0.95
C SER A 264 -6.59 -14.02 0.56
N GLU A 265 -5.70 -14.48 1.43
CA GLU A 265 -4.27 -14.61 1.16
C GLU A 265 -3.93 -15.73 0.15
N HIS A 266 -4.90 -16.60 -0.12
CA HIS A 266 -4.74 -17.76 -0.99
C HIS A 266 -5.23 -17.51 -2.42
N VAL A 267 -6.04 -16.47 -2.63
CA VAL A 267 -6.71 -16.19 -3.91
C VAL A 267 -6.14 -14.91 -4.54
N PRO A 268 -5.25 -15.02 -5.54
CA PRO A 268 -4.70 -13.87 -6.25
C PRO A 268 -5.78 -13.03 -6.90
N GLY A 269 -5.52 -11.75 -7.03
CA GLY A 269 -6.42 -10.77 -7.63
C GLY A 269 -5.89 -9.36 -7.41
N GLY A 270 -6.78 -8.38 -7.49
CA GLY A 270 -6.42 -6.99 -7.21
C GLY A 270 -5.20 -6.53 -8.00
N PHE A 271 -4.23 -5.99 -7.30
CA PHE A 271 -2.97 -5.54 -7.90
C PHE A 271 -2.04 -6.67 -8.34
N PHE A 272 -2.22 -7.90 -7.85
CA PHE A 272 -1.38 -9.06 -8.16
C PHE A 272 -2.21 -10.23 -8.71
N PRO A 273 -2.67 -10.16 -9.97
CA PRO A 273 -3.61 -11.14 -10.54
C PRO A 273 -3.04 -12.55 -10.70
N LYS A 274 -1.72 -12.73 -10.58
CA LYS A 274 -1.01 -14.03 -10.57
C LYS A 274 -0.36 -14.33 -9.22
N GLY A 275 -0.68 -13.54 -8.20
CA GLY A 275 -0.06 -13.60 -6.88
C GLY A 275 1.35 -13.01 -6.84
N GLU A 276 1.85 -12.85 -5.63
CA GLU A 276 3.18 -12.35 -5.34
C GLU A 276 4.24 -13.46 -5.41
N TYR A 277 5.52 -13.06 -5.48
CA TYR A 277 6.66 -13.96 -5.46
C TYR A 277 7.33 -14.01 -4.07
N GLY A 278 8.31 -14.90 -3.95
CA GLY A 278 8.99 -15.17 -2.68
C GLY A 278 8.30 -16.27 -1.86
N LYS A 279 9.04 -16.86 -0.92
CA LYS A 279 8.62 -18.05 -0.18
C LYS A 279 7.31 -17.84 0.57
N ILE A 280 7.19 -16.73 1.31
CA ILE A 280 6.00 -16.43 2.14
C ILE A 280 4.73 -16.39 1.29
N ALA A 281 4.74 -15.63 0.18
CA ALA A 281 3.56 -15.50 -0.66
C ALA A 281 3.22 -16.83 -1.36
N ARG A 282 4.24 -17.56 -1.84
CA ARG A 282 4.03 -18.83 -2.54
C ARG A 282 3.52 -19.95 -1.63
N GLU A 283 4.03 -20.07 -0.41
CA GLU A 283 3.51 -21.05 0.56
C GLU A 283 2.03 -20.80 0.84
N LEU A 284 1.59 -19.56 0.95
CA LEU A 284 0.20 -19.22 1.18
C LEU A 284 -0.69 -19.53 -0.03
N LEU A 285 -0.19 -19.39 -1.27
CA LEU A 285 -0.94 -19.76 -2.47
C LEU A 285 -1.17 -21.28 -2.58
N TYR A 286 -0.16 -22.10 -2.26
CA TYR A 286 -0.22 -23.55 -2.44
C TYR A 286 -1.02 -24.31 -1.37
N HIS A 287 -1.26 -23.72 -0.20
CA HIS A 287 -2.08 -24.34 0.85
C HIS A 287 -3.58 -24.44 0.54
N TYR A 288 -4.03 -23.91 -0.58
CA TYR A 288 -5.44 -23.99 -1.00
C TYR A 288 -5.73 -25.19 -1.94
N GLU A 289 -4.72 -25.83 -2.50
CA GLU A 289 -4.85 -26.96 -3.45
C GLU A 289 -4.69 -28.34 -2.77
N SER A 290 -4.50 -28.38 -1.47
CA SER A 290 -4.39 -29.60 -0.65
C SER A 290 -5.62 -29.76 0.27
#